data_f0726247ea639f2be31d52e3e63e915a
#
_entry.id   f0726247ea639f2be31d52e3e63e915a
#
_cell.length_a   1.000
_cell.length_b   1.000
_cell.length_c   1.000
_cell.angle_alpha   90.00
_cell.angle_beta   90.00
_cell.angle_gamma   90.00
#
_symmetry.space_group_name_H-M   'P 1'
#
loop_
_entity.id
_entity.type
_entity.pdbx_description
1 polymer ?
#
loop_
_entity_poly.entity_id
_entity_poly.type
_entity_poly.pdbx_seq_one_letter_code
_entity_poly.pdbx_strand_id
1 'polypeptide(L)'
;MKKIKEKWFNPIFLEQISPILEQFTQSNIEMSNLDLSGIELSCKSSVIQLRKAYLKQSKFETINMSYSFLDCSVVESSLYNVDFFRAKFDSCLMDKSIFKEFNFRKSKLVINADDAIFENCCFIDAKFGIITYGYEYGGRRTKFYNCDFTGAEFKNVEFRASKFYNCNFTRTRFISCDLRGIKFEGNEPKIEQYERMKIPEMIPE
;
A
#
# COMPACT_ATOMS: atom_id res chain seq x y z
N MET A 1 -2.36 -12.60 -16.25
CA MET A 1 -3.39 -11.87 -15.48
C MET A 1 -4.75 -12.57 -15.50
N LYS A 2 -5.30 -12.91 -16.67
CA LYS A 2 -6.62 -13.55 -16.79
C LYS A 2 -6.73 -14.86 -15.97
N LYS A 3 -5.75 -15.75 -16.08
CA LYS A 3 -5.73 -17.05 -15.35
C LYS A 3 -5.72 -16.92 -13.81
N ILE A 4 -5.07 -15.88 -13.25
CA ILE A 4 -5.01 -15.68 -11.79
C ILE A 4 -6.40 -15.34 -11.22
N LYS A 5 -7.21 -14.62 -11.97
CA LYS A 5 -8.57 -14.26 -11.57
C LYS A 5 -9.61 -15.36 -11.81
N GLU A 6 -9.31 -16.33 -12.66
CA GLU A 6 -10.26 -17.40 -13.02
C GLU A 6 -10.67 -18.24 -11.81
N LYS A 7 -9.76 -18.46 -10.84
CA LYS A 7 -10.09 -19.20 -9.61
C LYS A 7 -11.25 -18.55 -8.81
N TRP A 8 -11.36 -17.20 -8.84
CA TRP A 8 -12.39 -16.46 -8.13
C TRP A 8 -13.79 -16.55 -8.75
N PHE A 9 -13.93 -17.20 -9.92
CA PHE A 9 -15.19 -17.54 -10.57
C PHE A 9 -15.53 -19.05 -10.47
N ASN A 10 -14.67 -19.83 -9.79
CA ASN A 10 -14.89 -21.26 -9.60
C ASN A 10 -15.74 -21.48 -8.34
N PRO A 11 -16.95 -22.06 -8.43
CA PRO A 11 -17.83 -22.27 -7.27
C PRO A 11 -17.21 -23.11 -6.16
N ILE A 12 -16.44 -24.15 -6.52
CA ILE A 12 -15.79 -25.03 -5.53
C ILE A 12 -14.72 -24.25 -4.75
N PHE A 13 -13.92 -23.42 -5.44
CA PHE A 13 -12.93 -22.58 -4.78
C PHE A 13 -13.60 -21.56 -3.85
N LEU A 14 -14.69 -20.94 -4.30
CA LEU A 14 -15.44 -19.97 -3.49
C LEU A 14 -16.04 -20.60 -2.24
N GLU A 15 -16.59 -21.77 -2.33
CA GLU A 15 -17.11 -22.53 -1.18
C GLU A 15 -16.00 -22.81 -0.15
N GLN A 16 -14.82 -23.21 -0.60
CA GLN A 16 -13.67 -23.47 0.28
C GLN A 16 -13.10 -22.23 0.95
N ILE A 17 -13.07 -21.09 0.26
CA ILE A 17 -12.44 -19.86 0.74
C ILE A 17 -13.39 -18.95 1.51
N SER A 18 -14.71 -19.07 1.30
CA SER A 18 -15.72 -18.21 1.92
C SER A 18 -15.60 -18.09 3.45
N PRO A 19 -15.42 -19.19 4.21
CA PRO A 19 -15.29 -19.09 5.66
C PRO A 19 -14.06 -18.28 6.09
N ILE A 20 -13.00 -18.31 5.28
CA ILE A 20 -11.79 -17.52 5.52
C ILE A 20 -12.06 -16.05 5.21
N LEU A 21 -12.74 -15.77 4.11
CA LEU A 21 -13.05 -14.40 3.67
C LEU A 21 -14.05 -13.71 4.62
N GLU A 22 -14.99 -14.42 5.18
CA GLU A 22 -15.91 -13.91 6.18
C GLU A 22 -15.17 -13.35 7.41
N GLN A 23 -14.04 -13.94 7.75
CA GLN A 23 -13.19 -13.44 8.84
C GLN A 23 -12.61 -12.06 8.55
N PHE A 24 -12.40 -11.64 7.30
CA PHE A 24 -11.88 -10.30 6.99
C PHE A 24 -12.79 -9.16 7.48
N THR A 25 -14.01 -9.43 7.83
CA THR A 25 -14.93 -8.42 8.40
C THR A 25 -14.81 -8.29 9.92
N GLN A 26 -14.01 -9.15 10.56
CA GLN A 26 -13.88 -9.20 12.02
C GLN A 26 -12.61 -8.44 12.47
N SER A 27 -12.61 -7.99 13.72
CA SER A 27 -11.42 -7.46 14.37
C SER A 27 -10.54 -8.60 14.89
N ASN A 28 -9.23 -8.34 15.06
CA ASN A 28 -8.27 -9.28 15.66
C ASN A 28 -8.14 -10.62 14.91
N ILE A 29 -8.10 -10.54 13.60
CA ILE A 29 -7.89 -11.70 12.74
C ILE A 29 -6.40 -12.08 12.67
N GLU A 30 -6.11 -13.37 12.76
CA GLU A 30 -4.82 -13.94 12.38
C GLU A 30 -4.98 -14.80 11.14
N MET A 31 -4.16 -14.52 10.11
CA MET A 31 -4.14 -15.30 8.87
C MET A 31 -2.71 -15.60 8.46
N SER A 32 -2.48 -16.81 7.98
CA SER A 32 -1.17 -17.23 7.51
C SER A 32 -1.26 -18.21 6.34
N ASN A 33 -0.22 -18.22 5.48
CA ASN A 33 -0.04 -19.18 4.38
C ASN A 33 -1.22 -19.24 3.38
N LEU A 34 -1.88 -18.11 3.10
CA LEU A 34 -3.00 -18.03 2.17
C LEU A 34 -2.57 -17.48 0.81
N ASP A 35 -3.03 -18.09 -0.26
CA ASP A 35 -2.94 -17.54 -1.61
C ASP A 35 -4.26 -16.85 -1.99
N LEU A 36 -4.29 -15.53 -1.76
CA LEU A 36 -5.39 -14.65 -2.12
C LEU A 36 -5.09 -13.85 -3.41
N SER A 37 -4.12 -14.28 -4.22
CA SER A 37 -3.76 -13.58 -5.45
C SER A 37 -4.95 -13.39 -6.38
N GLY A 38 -5.09 -12.17 -6.92
CA GLY A 38 -6.19 -11.77 -7.79
C GLY A 38 -7.52 -11.49 -7.08
N ILE A 39 -7.57 -11.53 -5.73
CA ILE A 39 -8.78 -11.18 -4.98
C ILE A 39 -9.22 -9.74 -5.29
N GLU A 40 -10.52 -9.53 -5.33
CA GLU A 40 -11.15 -8.22 -5.39
C GLU A 40 -11.92 -7.98 -4.09
N LEU A 41 -11.31 -7.22 -3.17
CA LEU A 41 -11.94 -6.80 -1.92
C LEU A 41 -12.59 -5.44 -2.16
N SER A 42 -13.77 -5.39 -2.75
CA SER A 42 -14.52 -4.16 -2.94
C SER A 42 -16.03 -4.38 -2.79
N CYS A 43 -16.71 -3.34 -2.39
CA CYS A 43 -18.18 -3.34 -2.32
C CYS A 43 -18.89 -3.47 -3.68
N LYS A 44 -18.14 -3.49 -4.77
CA LYS A 44 -18.66 -3.61 -6.16
C LYS A 44 -18.52 -5.00 -6.74
N SER A 45 -17.85 -5.93 -6.05
CA SER A 45 -17.71 -7.30 -6.53
C SER A 45 -18.99 -8.08 -6.25
N SER A 46 -19.62 -8.57 -7.31
CA SER A 46 -20.78 -9.46 -7.21
C SER A 46 -20.43 -10.88 -6.72
N VAL A 47 -19.14 -11.21 -6.70
CA VAL A 47 -18.63 -12.56 -6.38
C VAL A 47 -18.26 -12.68 -4.91
N ILE A 48 -17.76 -11.61 -4.29
CA ILE A 48 -17.38 -11.57 -2.89
C ILE A 48 -17.96 -10.30 -2.29
N GLN A 49 -19.08 -10.41 -1.58
CA GLN A 49 -19.71 -9.29 -0.91
C GLN A 49 -18.98 -8.93 0.40
N LEU A 50 -17.66 -8.82 0.37
CA LEU A 50 -16.91 -8.20 1.44
C LEU A 50 -17.11 -6.68 1.35
N ARG A 51 -18.28 -6.24 1.77
CA ARG A 51 -18.59 -4.83 1.94
C ARG A 51 -17.72 -4.29 3.07
N LYS A 52 -16.63 -3.57 2.71
CA LYS A 52 -15.72 -2.93 3.66
C LYS A 52 -15.10 -3.94 4.62
N ALA A 53 -14.04 -4.60 4.18
CA ALA A 53 -13.21 -5.39 5.09
C ALA A 53 -12.57 -4.44 6.12
N TYR A 54 -13.08 -4.45 7.33
CA TYR A 54 -12.48 -3.77 8.46
C TYR A 54 -11.49 -4.71 9.13
N LEU A 55 -10.22 -4.52 8.81
CA LEU A 55 -9.13 -5.33 9.32
C LEU A 55 -8.40 -4.59 10.46
N LYS A 56 -9.15 -3.87 11.29
CA LYS A 56 -8.59 -3.17 12.42
C LYS A 56 -7.99 -4.17 13.42
N GLN A 57 -6.76 -3.88 13.87
CA GLN A 57 -6.03 -4.72 14.82
C GLN A 57 -5.79 -6.16 14.34
N SER A 58 -5.72 -6.37 13.04
CA SER A 58 -5.46 -7.68 12.44
C SER A 58 -3.98 -7.99 12.38
N LYS A 59 -3.67 -9.27 12.33
CA LYS A 59 -2.34 -9.80 12.06
C LYS A 59 -2.37 -10.69 10.82
N PHE A 60 -1.56 -10.37 9.82
CA PHE A 60 -1.39 -11.18 8.62
C PHE A 60 0.05 -11.63 8.51
N GLU A 61 0.27 -12.88 8.15
CA GLU A 61 1.58 -13.46 7.98
C GLU A 61 1.63 -14.40 6.78
N THR A 62 2.61 -14.17 5.91
CA THR A 62 2.90 -15.03 4.75
C THR A 62 1.69 -15.23 3.83
N ILE A 63 1.15 -14.12 3.29
CA ILE A 63 -0.02 -14.14 2.40
C ILE A 63 0.38 -13.68 1.00
N ASN A 64 -0.05 -14.41 -0.02
CA ASN A 64 0.05 -13.98 -1.40
C ASN A 64 -1.24 -13.28 -1.85
N MET A 65 -1.15 -11.97 -2.06
CA MET A 65 -2.22 -11.12 -2.57
C MET A 65 -1.82 -10.43 -3.90
N SER A 66 -0.93 -11.03 -4.66
CA SER A 66 -0.50 -10.50 -5.96
C SER A 66 -1.69 -10.29 -6.91
N TYR A 67 -1.63 -9.22 -7.71
CA TYR A 67 -2.69 -8.82 -8.66
C TYR A 67 -4.06 -8.55 -8.03
N SER A 68 -4.14 -8.40 -6.71
CA SER A 68 -5.39 -8.11 -6.01
C SER A 68 -5.88 -6.68 -6.29
N PHE A 69 -7.18 -6.50 -6.15
CA PHE A 69 -7.80 -5.19 -6.00
C PHE A 69 -8.31 -5.04 -4.56
N LEU A 70 -7.94 -3.95 -3.91
CA LEU A 70 -8.22 -3.70 -2.50
C LEU A 70 -8.88 -2.32 -2.34
N ASP A 71 -10.03 -2.33 -1.69
CA ASP A 71 -10.73 -1.16 -1.16
C ASP A 71 -11.10 -1.52 0.28
N CYS A 72 -10.15 -1.30 1.19
CA CYS A 72 -10.27 -1.82 2.55
C CYS A 72 -9.61 -0.91 3.58
N SER A 73 -9.86 -1.21 4.84
CA SER A 73 -9.22 -0.58 5.97
C SER A 73 -8.40 -1.60 6.76
N VAL A 74 -7.10 -1.31 6.96
CA VAL A 74 -6.17 -2.08 7.80
C VAL A 74 -5.60 -1.22 8.92
N VAL A 75 -6.40 -0.34 9.46
CA VAL A 75 -6.02 0.62 10.50
C VAL A 75 -5.57 -0.10 11.78
N GLU A 76 -4.50 0.37 12.41
CA GLU A 76 -3.93 -0.18 13.64
C GLU A 76 -3.57 -1.68 13.55
N SER A 77 -3.21 -2.16 12.35
CA SER A 77 -2.92 -3.57 12.10
C SER A 77 -1.41 -3.83 12.05
N SER A 78 -1.02 -5.08 12.24
CA SER A 78 0.35 -5.57 12.07
C SER A 78 0.37 -6.65 11.00
N LEU A 79 1.15 -6.40 9.95
CA LEU A 79 1.20 -7.28 8.80
C LEU A 79 2.67 -7.62 8.49
N TYR A 80 2.94 -8.88 8.16
CA TYR A 80 4.27 -9.39 7.92
C TYR A 80 4.32 -10.28 6.69
N ASN A 81 5.34 -10.10 5.84
CA ASN A 81 5.65 -10.94 4.68
C ASN A 81 4.44 -11.16 3.75
N VAL A 82 3.78 -10.08 3.32
CA VAL A 82 2.66 -10.15 2.39
C VAL A 82 3.09 -9.72 0.99
N ASP A 83 2.74 -10.52 -0.01
CA ASP A 83 3.02 -10.22 -1.42
C ASP A 83 1.86 -9.50 -2.08
N PHE A 84 2.07 -8.22 -2.39
CA PHE A 84 1.16 -7.36 -3.16
C PHE A 84 1.68 -7.03 -4.57
N PHE A 85 2.49 -7.90 -5.15
CA PHE A 85 3.01 -7.66 -6.49
C PHE A 85 1.89 -7.32 -7.48
N ARG A 86 1.98 -6.17 -8.13
CA ARG A 86 0.97 -5.63 -9.06
C ARG A 86 -0.45 -5.50 -8.48
N ALA A 87 -0.61 -5.46 -7.19
CA ALA A 87 -1.90 -5.16 -6.57
C ALA A 87 -2.33 -3.70 -6.81
N LYS A 88 -3.62 -3.46 -6.77
CA LYS A 88 -4.20 -2.13 -6.83
C LYS A 88 -4.94 -1.85 -5.51
N PHE A 89 -4.49 -0.82 -4.83
CA PHE A 89 -5.16 -0.25 -3.67
C PHE A 89 -5.96 0.96 -4.14
N ASP A 90 -7.23 1.03 -3.77
CA ASP A 90 -8.13 2.12 -4.13
C ASP A 90 -8.76 2.70 -2.87
N SER A 91 -8.28 3.85 -2.45
CA SER A 91 -8.76 4.56 -1.26
C SER A 91 -8.62 3.76 0.05
N CYS A 92 -7.56 2.95 0.18
CA CYS A 92 -7.35 2.13 1.36
C CYS A 92 -6.84 2.95 2.55
N LEU A 93 -7.37 2.65 3.73
CA LEU A 93 -6.93 3.24 5.00
C LEU A 93 -5.94 2.29 5.70
N MET A 94 -4.74 2.82 5.99
CA MET A 94 -3.62 2.07 6.58
C MET A 94 -3.03 2.78 7.81
N ASP A 95 -3.80 3.70 8.40
CA ASP A 95 -3.31 4.56 9.46
C ASP A 95 -2.83 3.77 10.68
N LYS A 96 -1.72 4.20 11.28
CA LYS A 96 -1.10 3.60 12.48
C LYS A 96 -0.77 2.11 12.35
N SER A 97 -0.65 1.61 11.13
CA SER A 97 -0.36 0.20 10.88
C SER A 97 1.13 -0.04 10.71
N ILE A 98 1.56 -1.28 10.93
CA ILE A 98 2.94 -1.71 10.78
C ILE A 98 3.01 -2.75 9.68
N PHE A 99 3.83 -2.46 8.66
CA PHE A 99 4.07 -3.31 7.49
C PHE A 99 5.54 -3.71 7.46
N LYS A 100 5.83 -5.01 7.57
CA LYS A 100 7.20 -5.52 7.52
C LYS A 100 7.39 -6.54 6.41
N GLU A 101 8.47 -6.37 5.65
CA GLU A 101 8.88 -7.28 4.57
C GLU A 101 7.82 -7.44 3.47
N PHE A 102 7.18 -6.34 3.09
CA PHE A 102 6.16 -6.35 2.04
C PHE A 102 6.73 -6.20 0.65
N ASN A 103 6.15 -6.93 -0.29
CA ASN A 103 6.40 -6.76 -1.71
C ASN A 103 5.29 -5.94 -2.38
N PHE A 104 5.49 -4.63 -2.52
CA PHE A 104 4.62 -3.72 -3.28
C PHE A 104 5.13 -3.44 -4.70
N ARG A 105 6.00 -4.29 -5.26
CA ARG A 105 6.55 -4.06 -6.61
C ARG A 105 5.43 -3.92 -7.64
N LYS A 106 5.55 -2.85 -8.45
CA LYS A 106 4.60 -2.52 -9.54
C LYS A 106 3.15 -2.37 -9.10
N SER A 107 2.89 -2.19 -7.81
CA SER A 107 1.56 -1.91 -7.28
C SER A 107 1.13 -0.47 -7.56
N LYS A 108 -0.19 -0.22 -7.48
CA LYS A 108 -0.77 1.11 -7.50
C LYS A 108 -1.38 1.39 -6.13
N LEU A 109 -0.95 2.47 -5.50
CA LEU A 109 -1.21 2.75 -4.10
C LEU A 109 -1.97 4.08 -3.96
N VAL A 110 -3.30 4.00 -3.92
CA VAL A 110 -4.17 5.09 -3.50
C VAL A 110 -4.53 4.80 -2.04
N ILE A 111 -3.70 5.28 -1.13
CA ILE A 111 -3.75 4.92 0.29
C ILE A 111 -3.71 6.16 1.17
N ASN A 112 -4.25 6.04 2.36
CA ASN A 112 -3.96 6.93 3.49
C ASN A 112 -3.23 6.11 4.57
N ALA A 113 -2.03 6.56 4.97
CA ALA A 113 -1.13 5.83 5.85
C ALA A 113 -0.56 6.74 6.95
N ASP A 114 -1.40 7.60 7.51
CA ASP A 114 -1.01 8.50 8.59
C ASP A 114 -0.45 7.71 9.78
N ASP A 115 0.73 8.13 10.26
CA ASP A 115 1.43 7.48 11.39
C ASP A 115 1.78 6.00 11.17
N ALA A 116 1.72 5.49 9.94
CA ALA A 116 2.09 4.11 9.64
C ALA A 116 3.61 3.90 9.61
N ILE A 117 4.04 2.66 9.74
CA ILE A 117 5.44 2.24 9.68
C ILE A 117 5.59 1.17 8.60
N PHE A 118 6.53 1.41 7.68
CA PHE A 118 6.96 0.45 6.67
C PHE A 118 8.43 0.08 6.92
N GLU A 119 8.73 -1.19 7.09
CA GLU A 119 10.07 -1.68 7.40
C GLU A 119 10.46 -2.80 6.44
N ASN A 120 11.63 -2.67 5.80
CA ASN A 120 12.17 -3.62 4.81
C ASN A 120 11.19 -3.90 3.65
N CYS A 121 10.42 -2.90 3.23
CA CYS A 121 9.41 -3.06 2.18
C CYS A 121 9.99 -2.75 0.79
N CYS A 122 9.55 -3.50 -0.21
CA CYS A 122 9.94 -3.31 -1.60
C CYS A 122 8.84 -2.59 -2.39
N PHE A 123 9.11 -1.34 -2.78
CA PHE A 123 8.22 -0.50 -3.61
C PHE A 123 8.76 -0.28 -5.03
N ILE A 124 9.61 -1.18 -5.54
CA ILE A 124 10.21 -1.03 -6.89
C ILE A 124 9.13 -0.87 -7.94
N ASP A 125 9.22 0.19 -8.75
CA ASP A 125 8.25 0.56 -9.79
C ASP A 125 6.81 0.76 -9.28
N ALA A 126 6.60 0.95 -7.99
CA ALA A 126 5.28 1.23 -7.42
C ALA A 126 4.82 2.65 -7.76
N LYS A 127 3.51 2.87 -7.82
CA LYS A 127 2.91 4.17 -8.09
C LYS A 127 2.01 4.58 -6.95
N PHE A 128 2.38 5.66 -6.28
CA PHE A 128 1.59 6.27 -5.22
C PHE A 128 0.74 7.42 -5.78
N GLY A 129 -0.53 7.47 -5.38
CA GLY A 129 -1.45 8.53 -5.69
C GLY A 129 -2.28 8.32 -6.95
N ILE A 130 -2.99 9.38 -7.34
CA ILE A 130 -3.96 9.38 -8.46
C ILE A 130 -3.67 10.49 -9.45
N ILE A 131 -4.31 10.40 -10.62
CA ILE A 131 -4.17 11.38 -11.71
C ILE A 131 -4.93 12.67 -11.38
N THR A 132 -6.00 12.61 -10.60
CA THR A 132 -6.90 13.71 -10.29
C THR A 132 -6.45 14.54 -9.07
N TYR A 133 -6.88 15.79 -9.02
CA TYR A 133 -6.48 16.81 -8.07
C TYR A 133 -6.83 16.46 -6.61
N GLY A 134 -5.89 16.71 -5.70
CA GLY A 134 -6.07 16.69 -4.25
C GLY A 134 -4.97 15.91 -3.54
N TYR A 135 -4.44 16.46 -2.44
CA TYR A 135 -3.48 15.79 -1.56
C TYR A 135 -4.22 14.97 -0.49
N GLU A 136 -5.22 14.19 -0.92
CA GLU A 136 -6.05 13.41 0.02
C GLU A 136 -5.43 12.08 0.39
N TYR A 137 -4.40 11.68 -0.37
CA TYR A 137 -3.76 10.37 -0.24
C TYR A 137 -2.26 10.52 0.02
N GLY A 138 -1.69 9.53 0.66
CA GLY A 138 -0.29 9.48 1.04
C GLY A 138 -0.13 9.00 2.47
N GLY A 139 0.48 9.84 3.31
CA GLY A 139 0.62 9.56 4.73
C GLY A 139 1.40 10.65 5.45
N ARG A 140 0.79 11.28 6.42
CA ARG A 140 1.47 12.25 7.30
C ARG A 140 2.18 11.49 8.42
N ARG A 141 3.40 11.91 8.77
CA ARG A 141 4.21 11.32 9.85
C ARG A 141 4.49 9.81 9.65
N THR A 142 4.31 9.32 8.43
CA THR A 142 4.66 7.95 8.05
C THR A 142 6.16 7.75 8.18
N LYS A 143 6.58 6.57 8.60
CA LYS A 143 8.00 6.19 8.72
C LYS A 143 8.32 5.03 7.81
N PHE A 144 9.42 5.18 7.07
CA PHE A 144 9.94 4.15 6.17
C PHE A 144 11.35 3.77 6.63
N TYR A 145 11.60 2.51 6.89
CA TYR A 145 12.91 2.00 7.31
C TYR A 145 13.40 0.97 6.29
N ASN A 146 14.60 1.19 5.74
CA ASN A 146 15.26 0.27 4.81
C ASN A 146 14.37 -0.13 3.61
N CYS A 147 13.55 0.76 3.11
CA CYS A 147 12.63 0.49 1.99
C CYS A 147 13.29 0.78 0.64
N ASP A 148 12.95 -0.01 -0.37
CA ASP A 148 13.42 0.18 -1.73
C ASP A 148 12.35 0.82 -2.63
N PHE A 149 12.56 2.09 -2.99
CA PHE A 149 11.70 2.87 -3.89
C PHE A 149 12.27 2.98 -5.31
N THR A 150 13.19 2.11 -5.71
CA THR A 150 13.78 2.17 -7.05
C THR A 150 12.72 2.26 -8.13
N GLY A 151 12.74 3.32 -8.94
CA GLY A 151 11.79 3.57 -10.03
C GLY A 151 10.36 3.88 -9.58
N ALA A 152 10.11 4.04 -8.28
CA ALA A 152 8.79 4.39 -7.77
C ALA A 152 8.37 5.81 -8.18
N GLU A 153 7.08 6.04 -8.33
CA GLU A 153 6.49 7.33 -8.65
C GLU A 153 5.52 7.76 -7.55
N PHE A 154 5.79 8.91 -6.94
CA PHE A 154 4.88 9.60 -6.02
C PHE A 154 4.22 10.74 -6.79
N LYS A 155 2.91 10.74 -6.94
CA LYS A 155 2.20 11.74 -7.71
C LYS A 155 0.95 12.25 -7.01
N ASN A 156 0.86 13.58 -6.83
CA ASN A 156 -0.27 14.24 -6.17
C ASN A 156 -0.57 13.63 -4.78
N VAL A 157 0.47 13.35 -4.00
CA VAL A 157 0.35 12.75 -2.66
C VAL A 157 0.90 13.69 -1.59
N GLU A 158 0.41 13.51 -0.37
CA GLU A 158 0.85 14.19 0.82
C GLU A 158 1.67 13.25 1.72
N PHE A 159 2.96 13.60 1.95
CA PHE A 159 3.82 12.90 2.91
C PHE A 159 4.44 13.87 3.93
N ARG A 160 3.65 14.86 4.38
CA ARG A 160 4.11 15.85 5.35
C ARG A 160 4.64 15.22 6.63
N ALA A 161 5.77 15.75 7.12
CA ALA A 161 6.45 15.32 8.34
C ALA A 161 6.81 13.82 8.36
N SER A 162 6.80 13.17 7.22
CA SER A 162 7.21 11.76 7.11
C SER A 162 8.72 11.62 7.15
N LYS A 163 9.19 10.42 7.49
CA LYS A 163 10.62 10.15 7.67
C LYS A 163 11.02 8.91 6.91
N PHE A 164 12.17 9.01 6.24
CA PHE A 164 12.77 7.92 5.49
C PHE A 164 14.17 7.63 6.05
N TYR A 165 14.39 6.41 6.51
CA TYR A 165 15.64 5.94 7.11
C TYR A 165 16.28 4.89 6.23
N ASN A 166 17.48 5.16 5.71
CA ASN A 166 18.26 4.24 4.86
C ASN A 166 17.48 3.68 3.66
N CYS A 167 16.60 4.48 3.06
CA CYS A 167 15.81 4.07 1.90
C CYS A 167 16.59 4.24 0.60
N ASN A 168 16.24 3.45 -0.42
CA ASN A 168 16.80 3.56 -1.76
C ASN A 168 15.84 4.34 -2.67
N PHE A 169 16.30 5.47 -3.21
CA PHE A 169 15.53 6.34 -4.12
C PHE A 169 16.05 6.33 -5.56
N THR A 170 16.78 5.32 -5.98
CA THR A 170 17.30 5.24 -7.35
C THR A 170 16.17 5.36 -8.36
N ARG A 171 16.20 6.39 -9.22
CA ARG A 171 15.18 6.70 -10.24
C ARG A 171 13.76 6.93 -9.68
N THR A 172 13.62 7.19 -8.39
CA THR A 172 12.33 7.60 -7.80
C THR A 172 11.94 8.97 -8.34
N ARG A 173 10.65 9.25 -8.50
CA ARG A 173 10.12 10.55 -8.93
C ARG A 173 9.07 11.05 -7.96
N PHE A 174 9.16 12.32 -7.60
CA PHE A 174 8.16 13.03 -6.79
C PHE A 174 7.52 14.11 -7.65
N ILE A 175 6.25 13.96 -7.99
CA ILE A 175 5.54 14.81 -8.96
C ILE A 175 4.37 15.50 -8.27
N SER A 176 4.43 16.82 -8.14
CA SER A 176 3.36 17.61 -7.52
C SER A 176 2.97 17.10 -6.13
N CYS A 177 3.95 16.71 -5.30
CA CYS A 177 3.73 16.20 -3.94
C CYS A 177 3.75 17.33 -2.90
N ASP A 178 3.09 17.12 -1.77
CA ASP A 178 3.28 17.91 -0.55
C ASP A 178 4.23 17.16 0.40
N LEU A 179 5.46 17.65 0.48
CA LEU A 179 6.54 17.03 1.25
C LEU A 179 7.01 17.91 2.42
N ARG A 180 6.24 18.90 2.85
CA ARG A 180 6.63 19.81 3.92
C ARG A 180 7.00 19.07 5.20
N GLY A 181 8.18 19.38 5.74
CA GLY A 181 8.71 18.78 6.97
C GLY A 181 9.13 17.30 6.81
N ILE A 182 9.27 16.81 5.58
CA ILE A 182 9.84 15.49 5.32
C ILE A 182 11.30 15.45 5.78
N LYS A 183 11.76 14.29 6.23
CA LYS A 183 13.16 14.08 6.62
C LYS A 183 13.71 12.80 6.00
N PHE A 184 14.95 12.90 5.53
CA PHE A 184 15.74 11.77 5.04
C PHE A 184 16.92 11.55 5.97
N GLU A 185 17.17 10.31 6.35
CA GLU A 185 18.37 9.89 7.08
C GLU A 185 19.06 8.75 6.31
N GLY A 186 20.34 8.92 5.99
CA GLY A 186 21.09 8.05 5.10
C GLY A 186 21.02 8.56 3.66
N ASN A 187 20.34 7.83 2.78
CA ASN A 187 20.18 8.26 1.39
C ASN A 187 18.99 9.21 1.23
N GLU A 188 19.16 10.20 0.36
CA GLU A 188 18.10 11.14 -0.01
C GLU A 188 17.92 11.20 -1.54
N PRO A 189 16.73 11.57 -2.03
CA PRO A 189 16.50 11.81 -3.45
C PRO A 189 17.30 13.02 -3.94
N LYS A 190 17.79 12.96 -5.16
CA LYS A 190 18.45 14.09 -5.81
C LYS A 190 17.45 15.13 -6.30
N ILE A 191 17.90 16.37 -6.47
CA ILE A 191 17.04 17.49 -6.86
C ILE A 191 16.27 17.23 -8.19
N GLU A 192 16.87 16.55 -9.14
CA GLU A 192 16.25 16.21 -10.42
C GLU A 192 15.09 15.20 -10.32
N GLN A 193 14.88 14.57 -9.16
CA GLN A 193 13.80 13.64 -8.91
C GLN A 193 12.49 14.33 -8.46
N TYR A 194 12.56 15.65 -8.21
CA TYR A 194 11.42 16.46 -7.82
C TYR A 194 10.88 17.23 -9.03
N GLU A 195 9.63 16.97 -9.41
CA GLU A 195 9.01 17.53 -10.60
C GLU A 195 7.74 18.30 -10.25
N ARG A 196 7.56 19.50 -10.85
CA ARG A 196 6.33 20.28 -10.75
C ARG A 196 5.87 20.51 -9.31
N MET A 197 6.80 20.64 -8.37
CA MET A 197 6.48 20.94 -6.98
C MET A 197 5.80 22.33 -6.93
N LYS A 198 4.60 22.39 -6.34
CA LYS A 198 3.76 23.60 -6.38
C LYS A 198 4.28 24.73 -5.49
N ILE A 199 5.03 24.38 -4.48
CA ILE A 199 5.61 25.34 -3.52
C ILE A 199 7.09 24.97 -3.38
N PRO A 200 8.03 25.93 -3.57
CA PRO A 200 9.47 25.66 -3.41
C PRO A 200 9.83 25.06 -2.04
N GLU A 201 9.10 25.44 -0.99
CA GLU A 201 9.25 24.94 0.38
C GLU A 201 8.81 23.47 0.55
N MET A 202 8.24 22.83 -0.49
CA MET A 202 7.91 21.40 -0.48
C MET A 202 9.11 20.52 -0.82
N ILE A 203 10.19 21.10 -1.31
CA ILE A 203 11.45 20.40 -1.54
C ILE A 203 12.23 20.44 -0.22
N PRO A 204 12.68 19.30 0.33
CA PRO A 204 13.56 19.31 1.51
C PRO A 204 14.85 20.08 1.20
N GLU A 205 15.34 20.84 2.17
CA GLU A 205 16.66 21.48 2.12
C GLU A 205 17.75 20.45 2.23
#